data_d0a9ca5f37e88b92f78a9efddb987597
#
_entry.id   d0a9ca5f37e88b92f78a9efddb987597
#
_cell.length_a   1.000
_cell.length_b   1.000
_cell.length_c   1.000
_cell.angle_alpha   90.00
_cell.angle_beta   90.00
_cell.angle_gamma   90.00
#
_symmetry.space_group_name_H-M   'P 1'
#
loop_
_entity.id
_entity.type
_entity.pdbx_description
1 polymer ?
#
loop_
_entity_poly.entity_id
_entity_poly.type
_entity_poly.pdbx_seq_one_letter_code
_entity_poly.pdbx_strand_id
1 'polypeptide(L)'
;PCMYRVGMYKQISDYEAKLKVYIRNTWDWITVKLRKSDMDYIKRHCSNRKECAPTLQKRGKEWFLDSPFKENAQLNDTPIEQRTVVSVDLGINTTATISVMRADGTILGRHFCKFPKEIDSLDHSINRIKKAQQHGNRKMPRLWAKVKGINHDISVKTAQFIVDVAIFYNADVIVFEHLDKKGKAHGSKKQKLKLWRSQEVQNIVTDKAHRLGMRISRICAWGTSKLAYDGSGTVLRGWHGGFSTYELCRFKNGKIYNCDLSA
;
A
#
# COMPACT_ATOMS: atom_id res chain seq x y z
N PRO A 1 12.28 14.26 12.71
CA PRO A 1 12.19 13.21 13.72
C PRO A 1 13.54 12.97 14.38
N CYS A 2 13.53 12.78 15.70
CA CYS A 2 14.72 12.47 16.48
C CYS A 2 14.59 11.04 17.01
N MET A 3 15.50 10.15 16.59
CA MET A 3 15.55 8.76 17.07
C MET A 3 16.36 8.72 18.39
N TYR A 4 15.76 8.17 19.42
CA TYR A 4 16.43 7.99 20.71
C TYR A 4 17.30 6.74 20.69
N ARG A 5 18.59 6.91 20.99
CA ARG A 5 19.53 5.79 21.19
C ARG A 5 19.36 5.20 22.58
N VAL A 6 19.93 4.03 22.80
CA VAL A 6 20.03 3.39 24.12
C VAL A 6 20.61 4.40 25.11
N GLY A 7 19.95 4.57 26.28
CA GLY A 7 20.36 5.52 27.29
C GLY A 7 19.83 6.96 27.14
N MET A 8 19.05 7.26 26.08
CA MET A 8 18.39 8.57 25.90
C MET A 8 16.87 8.52 26.14
N TYR A 9 16.32 7.35 26.37
CA TYR A 9 14.93 7.08 26.71
C TYR A 9 14.89 6.12 27.91
N LYS A 10 14.01 6.38 28.85
CA LYS A 10 13.76 5.53 30.01
C LYS A 10 12.28 5.54 30.35
N GLN A 11 11.64 4.39 30.32
CA GLN A 11 10.31 4.25 30.91
C GLN A 11 10.43 4.20 32.44
N ILE A 12 9.63 5.01 33.13
CA ILE A 12 9.65 5.11 34.62
C ILE A 12 8.47 4.31 35.18
N SER A 13 7.31 4.43 34.55
CA SER A 13 6.09 3.74 34.93
C SER A 13 5.31 3.35 33.68
N ASP A 14 4.14 2.73 33.87
CA ASP A 14 3.26 2.34 32.77
C ASP A 14 2.84 3.49 31.87
N TYR A 15 2.80 4.72 32.41
CA TYR A 15 2.29 5.90 31.70
C TYR A 15 3.26 7.09 31.76
N GLU A 16 4.50 6.88 32.17
CA GLU A 16 5.50 7.94 32.24
C GLU A 16 6.86 7.48 31.73
N ALA A 17 7.52 8.38 31.01
CA ALA A 17 8.88 8.16 30.50
C ALA A 17 9.76 9.39 30.69
N LYS A 18 11.06 9.17 30.76
CA LYS A 18 12.10 10.23 30.69
C LYS A 18 12.69 10.24 29.28
N LEU A 19 12.73 11.43 28.68
CA LEU A 19 13.36 11.69 27.38
C LEU A 19 14.55 12.63 27.61
N LYS A 20 15.68 12.30 26.99
CA LYS A 20 16.84 13.19 26.97
C LYS A 20 16.67 14.16 25.81
N VAL A 21 16.59 15.43 26.07
CA VAL A 21 16.35 16.52 25.11
C VAL A 21 17.41 17.60 25.22
N TYR A 22 17.68 18.30 24.13
CA TYR A 22 18.60 19.41 24.11
C TYR A 22 17.83 20.71 24.35
N ILE A 23 18.03 21.30 25.53
CA ILE A 23 17.37 22.51 26.02
C ILE A 23 18.41 23.47 26.56
N ARG A 24 18.33 24.77 26.26
CA ARG A 24 19.23 25.82 26.76
C ARG A 24 20.72 25.48 26.65
N ASN A 25 21.12 24.99 25.49
CA ASN A 25 22.51 24.59 25.19
C ASN A 25 23.06 23.40 25.99
N THR A 26 22.22 22.61 26.66
CA THR A 26 22.62 21.41 27.39
C THR A 26 21.65 20.26 27.14
N TRP A 27 22.13 19.03 27.37
CA TRP A 27 21.30 17.83 27.36
C TRP A 27 20.71 17.60 28.74
N ASP A 28 19.39 17.63 28.84
CA ASP A 28 18.66 17.41 30.07
C ASP A 28 17.56 16.38 29.92
N TRP A 29 17.08 15.84 31.06
CA TRP A 29 16.02 14.86 31.12
C TRP A 29 14.70 15.54 31.43
N ILE A 30 13.68 15.32 30.56
CA ILE A 30 12.32 15.72 30.86
C ILE A 30 11.45 14.49 31.11
N THR A 31 10.56 14.57 32.08
CA THR A 31 9.53 13.56 32.33
C THR A 31 8.31 13.90 31.49
N VAL A 32 7.83 12.92 30.73
CA VAL A 32 6.65 13.04 29.86
C VAL A 32 5.59 12.03 30.26
N LYS A 33 4.33 12.43 30.21
CA LYS A 33 3.19 11.53 30.39
C LYS A 33 2.86 10.89 29.04
N LEU A 34 2.72 9.57 29.06
CA LEU A 34 2.31 8.78 27.92
C LEU A 34 0.79 8.58 27.98
N ARG A 35 0.13 8.61 26.82
CA ARG A 35 -1.31 8.45 26.75
C ARG A 35 -1.71 7.04 27.16
N LYS A 36 -2.62 6.94 28.13
CA LYS A 36 -3.04 5.67 28.72
C LYS A 36 -3.56 4.68 27.66
N SER A 37 -4.44 5.12 26.75
CA SER A 37 -5.01 4.26 25.69
C SER A 37 -3.94 3.63 24.80
N ASP A 38 -2.85 4.37 24.51
CA ASP A 38 -1.80 3.90 23.61
C ASP A 38 -0.89 2.88 24.36
N MET A 39 -0.60 3.14 25.63
CA MET A 39 0.18 2.23 26.47
C MET A 39 -0.59 0.93 26.74
N ASP A 40 -1.90 1.01 27.00
CA ASP A 40 -2.76 -0.16 27.16
C ASP A 40 -2.87 -0.98 25.87
N TYR A 41 -2.86 -0.31 24.70
CA TYR A 41 -2.80 -0.98 23.40
C TYR A 41 -1.46 -1.71 23.22
N ILE A 42 -0.34 -1.05 23.51
CA ILE A 42 1.01 -1.65 23.44
C ILE A 42 1.11 -2.88 24.33
N LYS A 43 0.64 -2.80 25.58
CA LYS A 43 0.63 -3.92 26.50
C LYS A 43 -0.17 -5.11 25.99
N ARG A 44 -1.34 -4.87 25.41
CA ARG A 44 -2.22 -5.93 24.90
C ARG A 44 -1.72 -6.57 23.61
N HIS A 45 -1.10 -5.79 22.71
CA HIS A 45 -0.81 -6.24 21.35
C HIS A 45 0.67 -6.40 21.03
N CYS A 46 1.57 -5.86 21.88
CA CYS A 46 3.00 -5.86 21.59
C CYS A 46 3.86 -6.51 22.69
N SER A 47 3.25 -7.12 23.72
CA SER A 47 3.95 -7.71 24.87
C SER A 47 4.99 -8.77 24.49
N ASN A 48 4.74 -9.53 23.41
CA ASN A 48 5.63 -10.59 22.93
C ASN A 48 6.62 -10.12 21.84
N ARG A 49 6.74 -8.80 21.62
CA ARG A 49 7.56 -8.19 20.59
C ARG A 49 8.74 -7.46 21.20
N LYS A 50 9.85 -7.45 20.46
CA LYS A 50 11.03 -6.67 20.89
C LYS A 50 10.79 -5.20 20.61
N GLU A 51 10.75 -4.38 21.65
CA GLU A 51 10.72 -2.94 21.51
C GLU A 51 12.04 -2.42 20.92
N CYS A 52 11.94 -1.51 19.96
CA CYS A 52 13.07 -0.83 19.34
C CYS A 52 13.16 0.61 19.82
N ALA A 53 14.24 1.30 19.48
CA ALA A 53 14.47 2.68 19.89
C ALA A 53 13.33 3.61 19.42
N PRO A 54 12.68 4.34 20.33
CA PRO A 54 11.57 5.22 19.99
C PRO A 54 12.05 6.44 19.22
N THR A 55 11.14 7.03 18.43
CA THR A 55 11.39 8.23 17.64
C THR A 55 10.45 9.34 18.06
N LEU A 56 11.01 10.49 18.47
CA LEU A 56 10.23 11.69 18.76
C LEU A 56 10.03 12.49 17.48
N GLN A 57 8.78 12.82 17.17
CA GLN A 57 8.47 13.66 16.02
C GLN A 57 7.32 14.63 16.32
N LYS A 58 7.38 15.79 15.68
CA LYS A 58 6.33 16.80 15.74
C LYS A 58 5.40 16.63 14.55
N ARG A 59 4.09 16.49 14.80
CA ARG A 59 3.03 16.44 13.80
C ARG A 59 2.04 17.58 14.06
N GLY A 60 2.09 18.62 13.23
CA GLY A 60 1.32 19.83 13.47
C GLY A 60 1.78 20.57 14.74
N LYS A 61 0.92 20.70 15.73
CA LYS A 61 1.21 21.35 17.02
C LYS A 61 1.59 20.35 18.13
N GLU A 62 1.42 19.07 17.91
CA GLU A 62 1.59 18.00 18.91
C GLU A 62 2.88 17.22 18.69
N TRP A 63 3.39 16.65 19.79
CA TRP A 63 4.55 15.79 19.80
C TRP A 63 4.10 14.34 19.98
N PHE A 64 4.70 13.45 19.19
CA PHE A 64 4.45 12.02 19.21
C PHE A 64 5.74 11.27 19.48
N LEU A 65 5.66 10.27 20.35
CA LEU A 65 6.72 9.30 20.59
C LEU A 65 6.29 8.00 19.89
N ASP A 66 6.87 7.72 18.73
CA ASP A 66 6.60 6.49 17.98
C ASP A 66 7.50 5.38 18.53
N SER A 67 6.91 4.33 19.10
CA SER A 67 7.61 3.15 19.61
C SER A 67 7.50 2.02 18.60
N PRO A 68 8.56 1.73 17.83
CA PRO A 68 8.58 0.61 16.91
C PRO A 68 8.84 -0.71 17.63
N PHE A 69 8.16 -1.77 17.15
CA PHE A 69 8.34 -3.13 17.66
C PHE A 69 8.81 -4.05 16.55
N LYS A 70 9.74 -4.94 16.87
CA LYS A 70 10.22 -5.96 15.96
C LYS A 70 9.60 -7.31 16.32
N GLU A 71 9.09 -7.98 15.33
CA GLU A 71 8.53 -9.31 15.39
C GLU A 71 9.21 -10.20 14.36
N ASN A 72 9.51 -11.44 14.73
CA ASN A 72 9.97 -12.45 13.78
C ASN A 72 8.73 -13.18 13.25
N ALA A 73 8.42 -13.00 11.98
CA ALA A 73 7.36 -13.74 11.31
C ALA A 73 7.95 -15.01 10.70
N GLN A 74 7.32 -16.16 10.97
CA GLN A 74 7.62 -17.41 10.31
C GLN A 74 6.81 -17.49 9.02
N LEU A 75 7.49 -17.59 7.89
CA LEU A 75 6.82 -17.74 6.60
C LEU A 75 6.44 -19.20 6.35
N ASN A 76 5.30 -19.41 5.67
CA ASN A 76 4.83 -20.72 5.28
C ASN A 76 5.90 -21.46 4.45
N ASP A 77 6.10 -22.73 4.74
CA ASP A 77 7.08 -23.58 4.06
C ASP A 77 6.42 -24.59 3.12
N THR A 78 5.35 -24.18 2.48
CA THR A 78 4.62 -24.99 1.50
C THR A 78 5.50 -25.23 0.27
N PRO A 79 5.64 -26.48 -0.23
CA PRO A 79 6.31 -26.79 -1.47
C PRO A 79 5.74 -25.96 -2.64
N ILE A 80 6.61 -25.61 -3.61
CA ILE A 80 6.25 -24.70 -4.70
C ILE A 80 5.03 -25.22 -5.50
N GLU A 81 4.99 -26.52 -5.74
CA GLU A 81 3.95 -27.21 -6.53
C GLU A 81 2.58 -27.22 -5.85
N GLN A 82 2.53 -26.95 -4.54
CA GLN A 82 1.30 -26.96 -3.75
C GLN A 82 0.83 -25.56 -3.38
N ARG A 83 1.59 -24.52 -3.72
CA ARG A 83 1.27 -23.15 -3.31
C ARG A 83 0.04 -22.61 -3.98
N THR A 84 -0.75 -21.91 -3.19
CA THR A 84 -1.78 -21.00 -3.68
C THR A 84 -1.20 -19.60 -3.83
N VAL A 85 -1.32 -19.04 -5.01
CA VAL A 85 -0.74 -17.76 -5.41
C VAL A 85 -1.86 -16.75 -5.64
N VAL A 86 -1.72 -15.57 -5.05
CA VAL A 86 -2.58 -14.40 -5.29
C VAL A 86 -1.80 -13.41 -6.14
N SER A 87 -2.15 -13.30 -7.41
CA SER A 87 -1.56 -12.31 -8.34
C SER A 87 -2.38 -11.02 -8.29
N VAL A 88 -1.71 -9.87 -8.19
CA VAL A 88 -2.35 -8.56 -8.00
C VAL A 88 -1.80 -7.55 -8.99
N ASP A 89 -2.68 -7.07 -9.86
CA ASP A 89 -2.44 -5.86 -10.68
C ASP A 89 -3.06 -4.64 -9.99
N LEU A 90 -2.25 -3.59 -9.79
CA LEU A 90 -2.66 -2.34 -9.15
C LEU A 90 -2.93 -1.26 -10.19
N GLY A 91 -4.18 -0.82 -10.27
CA GLY A 91 -4.63 0.20 -11.21
C GLY A 91 -5.06 1.51 -10.56
N ILE A 92 -5.40 2.50 -11.41
CA ILE A 92 -5.90 3.81 -10.97
C ILE A 92 -7.42 3.81 -10.87
N ASN A 93 -8.10 3.12 -11.76
CA ASN A 93 -9.57 3.08 -11.83
C ASN A 93 -10.12 1.86 -11.08
N THR A 94 -9.60 0.68 -11.37
CA THR A 94 -9.73 -0.51 -10.53
C THR A 94 -8.52 -0.55 -9.62
N THR A 95 -8.72 -0.36 -8.32
CA THR A 95 -7.58 -0.18 -7.39
C THR A 95 -6.75 -1.44 -7.26
N ALA A 96 -7.36 -2.62 -7.36
CA ALA A 96 -6.68 -3.89 -7.53
C ALA A 96 -7.54 -4.87 -8.33
N THR A 97 -6.91 -5.57 -9.27
CA THR A 97 -7.45 -6.75 -9.94
C THR A 97 -6.67 -7.96 -9.43
N ILE A 98 -7.39 -8.98 -8.96
CA ILE A 98 -6.78 -10.13 -8.27
C ILE A 98 -7.18 -11.40 -8.99
N SER A 99 -6.19 -12.22 -9.29
CA SER A 99 -6.37 -13.59 -9.75
C SER A 99 -5.76 -14.55 -8.74
N VAL A 100 -6.52 -15.51 -8.27
CA VAL A 100 -6.06 -16.55 -7.34
C VAL A 100 -5.91 -17.85 -8.09
N MET A 101 -4.73 -18.46 -7.99
CA MET A 101 -4.43 -19.67 -8.73
C MET A 101 -3.58 -20.65 -7.91
N ARG A 102 -3.64 -21.92 -8.26
CA ARG A 102 -2.71 -22.94 -7.80
C ARG A 102 -1.43 -22.93 -8.65
N ALA A 103 -0.39 -23.56 -8.16
CA ALA A 103 0.88 -23.69 -8.87
C ALA A 103 0.75 -24.40 -10.25
N ASP A 104 -0.25 -25.25 -10.41
CA ASP A 104 -0.59 -25.93 -11.69
C ASP A 104 -1.30 -25.02 -12.70
N GLY A 105 -1.56 -23.76 -12.35
CA GLY A 105 -2.27 -22.80 -13.20
C GLY A 105 -3.79 -22.82 -13.06
N THR A 106 -4.37 -23.67 -12.22
CA THR A 106 -5.82 -23.71 -11.97
C THR A 106 -6.28 -22.42 -11.28
N ILE A 107 -7.21 -21.69 -11.91
CA ILE A 107 -7.79 -20.47 -11.36
C ILE A 107 -8.85 -20.81 -10.32
N LEU A 108 -8.64 -20.38 -9.08
CA LEU A 108 -9.55 -20.56 -7.96
C LEU A 108 -10.55 -19.41 -7.82
N GLY A 109 -10.15 -18.18 -8.18
CA GLY A 109 -11.01 -17.01 -8.04
C GLY A 109 -10.46 -15.78 -8.75
N ARG A 110 -11.35 -14.82 -9.01
CA ARG A 110 -11.05 -13.51 -9.60
C ARG A 110 -11.81 -12.45 -8.85
N HIS A 111 -11.12 -11.40 -8.43
CA HIS A 111 -11.69 -10.33 -7.62
C HIS A 111 -11.28 -8.96 -8.15
N PHE A 112 -12.22 -8.01 -8.09
CA PHE A 112 -12.00 -6.63 -8.48
C PHE A 112 -12.27 -5.71 -7.29
N CYS A 113 -11.27 -4.95 -6.90
CA CYS A 113 -11.38 -3.95 -5.84
C CYS A 113 -11.67 -2.58 -6.47
N LYS A 114 -12.81 -2.00 -6.16
CA LYS A 114 -13.23 -0.68 -6.66
C LYS A 114 -13.81 0.15 -5.52
N PHE A 115 -13.39 1.41 -5.43
CA PHE A 115 -13.89 2.38 -4.46
C PHE A 115 -14.45 3.62 -5.19
N PRO A 116 -15.59 3.51 -5.90
CA PRO A 116 -16.08 4.58 -6.77
C PRO A 116 -16.36 5.88 -6.00
N LYS A 117 -16.91 5.82 -4.80
CA LYS A 117 -17.19 7.01 -3.96
C LYS A 117 -15.92 7.75 -3.55
N GLU A 118 -14.89 7.00 -3.10
CA GLU A 118 -13.61 7.56 -2.70
C GLU A 118 -12.86 8.15 -3.90
N ILE A 119 -12.88 7.45 -5.04
CA ILE A 119 -12.25 7.91 -6.29
C ILE A 119 -12.94 9.19 -6.80
N ASP A 120 -14.27 9.25 -6.78
CA ASP A 120 -15.02 10.46 -7.14
C ASP A 120 -14.69 11.64 -6.22
N SER A 121 -14.67 11.40 -4.90
CA SER A 121 -14.28 12.42 -3.90
C SER A 121 -12.84 12.90 -4.11
N LEU A 122 -11.93 12.00 -4.49
CA LEU A 122 -10.53 12.32 -4.82
C LEU A 122 -10.46 13.20 -6.06
N ASP A 123 -11.16 12.81 -7.13
CA ASP A 123 -11.21 13.55 -8.41
C ASP A 123 -11.82 14.95 -8.24
N HIS A 124 -12.91 15.06 -7.49
CA HIS A 124 -13.51 16.34 -7.16
C HIS A 124 -12.52 17.24 -6.39
N SER A 125 -11.82 16.68 -5.40
CA SER A 125 -10.83 17.44 -4.62
C SER A 125 -9.62 17.87 -5.45
N ILE A 126 -9.14 17.02 -6.37
CA ILE A 126 -8.08 17.35 -7.33
C ILE A 126 -8.53 18.46 -8.29
N ASN A 127 -9.75 18.39 -8.79
CA ASN A 127 -10.28 19.41 -9.70
C ASN A 127 -10.40 20.78 -9.01
N ARG A 128 -10.78 20.83 -7.71
CA ARG A 128 -10.75 22.07 -6.92
C ARG A 128 -9.34 22.64 -6.81
N ILE A 129 -8.34 21.81 -6.60
CA ILE A 129 -6.92 22.25 -6.58
C ILE A 129 -6.53 22.81 -7.95
N LYS A 130 -6.86 22.12 -9.04
CA LYS A 130 -6.56 22.58 -10.41
C LYS A 130 -7.16 23.94 -10.68
N LYS A 131 -8.46 24.14 -10.38
CA LYS A 131 -9.14 25.43 -10.54
C LYS A 131 -8.46 26.53 -9.72
N ALA A 132 -8.16 26.29 -8.45
CA ALA A 132 -7.47 27.26 -7.62
C ALA A 132 -6.08 27.63 -8.15
N GLN A 133 -5.33 26.64 -8.70
CA GLN A 133 -4.03 26.88 -9.33
C GLN A 133 -4.15 27.73 -10.60
N GLN A 134 -5.19 27.53 -11.41
CA GLN A 134 -5.47 28.35 -12.59
C GLN A 134 -5.74 29.81 -12.22
N HIS A 135 -6.33 30.07 -11.05
CA HIS A 135 -6.53 31.41 -10.50
C HIS A 135 -5.32 31.94 -9.70
N GLY A 136 -4.13 31.35 -9.89
CA GLY A 136 -2.89 31.83 -9.27
C GLY A 136 -2.67 31.42 -7.82
N ASN A 137 -3.61 30.69 -7.18
CA ASN A 137 -3.45 30.25 -5.80
C ASN A 137 -2.51 29.04 -5.72
N ARG A 138 -1.32 29.23 -5.13
CA ARG A 138 -0.29 28.18 -5.01
C ARG A 138 -0.26 27.52 -3.63
N LYS A 139 -0.84 28.13 -2.59
CA LYS A 139 -0.80 27.63 -1.21
C LYS A 139 -2.17 27.14 -0.76
N MET A 140 -2.39 25.81 -0.80
CA MET A 140 -3.66 25.17 -0.44
C MET A 140 -3.46 23.98 0.49
N PRO A 141 -2.87 24.20 1.70
CA PRO A 141 -2.48 23.08 2.58
C PRO A 141 -3.65 22.19 2.99
N ARG A 142 -4.83 22.80 3.25
CA ARG A 142 -6.05 22.06 3.65
C ARG A 142 -6.57 21.15 2.53
N LEU A 143 -6.60 21.65 1.28
CA LEU A 143 -7.05 20.83 0.14
C LEU A 143 -6.07 19.69 -0.15
N TRP A 144 -4.78 19.96 -0.09
CA TRP A 144 -3.76 18.91 -0.25
C TRP A 144 -3.79 17.89 0.88
N ALA A 145 -4.05 18.30 2.13
CA ALA A 145 -4.21 17.37 3.25
C ALA A 145 -5.42 16.45 3.02
N LYS A 146 -6.56 17.00 2.56
CA LYS A 146 -7.74 16.21 2.21
C LYS A 146 -7.45 15.19 1.11
N VAL A 147 -6.82 15.62 0.00
CA VAL A 147 -6.46 14.72 -1.12
C VAL A 147 -5.54 13.59 -0.66
N LYS A 148 -4.52 13.92 0.15
CA LYS A 148 -3.61 12.91 0.71
C LYS A 148 -4.33 11.94 1.64
N GLY A 149 -5.27 12.43 2.46
CA GLY A 149 -6.07 11.60 3.37
C GLY A 149 -6.96 10.61 2.62
N ILE A 150 -7.73 11.08 1.61
CA ILE A 150 -8.57 10.21 0.78
C ILE A 150 -7.72 9.15 0.08
N ASN A 151 -6.59 9.55 -0.50
CA ASN A 151 -5.72 8.64 -1.23
C ASN A 151 -5.06 7.59 -0.30
N HIS A 152 -4.73 7.97 0.93
CA HIS A 152 -4.27 7.05 1.96
C HIS A 152 -5.37 6.04 2.36
N ASP A 153 -6.60 6.51 2.56
CA ASP A 153 -7.75 5.64 2.87
C ASP A 153 -7.99 4.60 1.77
N ILE A 154 -7.95 5.01 0.50
CA ILE A 154 -8.00 4.08 -0.64
C ILE A 154 -6.87 3.06 -0.56
N SER A 155 -5.64 3.48 -0.26
CA SER A 155 -4.50 2.57 -0.15
C SER A 155 -4.68 1.53 0.95
N VAL A 156 -5.14 1.96 2.13
CA VAL A 156 -5.36 1.07 3.28
C VAL A 156 -6.49 0.07 2.98
N LYS A 157 -7.62 0.54 2.43
CA LYS A 157 -8.76 -0.31 2.05
C LYS A 157 -8.38 -1.31 0.96
N THR A 158 -7.62 -0.89 -0.06
CA THR A 158 -7.13 -1.78 -1.11
C THR A 158 -6.21 -2.86 -0.54
N ALA A 159 -5.27 -2.46 0.32
CA ALA A 159 -4.36 -3.40 0.97
C ALA A 159 -5.11 -4.41 1.85
N GLN A 160 -6.12 -3.95 2.60
CA GLN A 160 -6.94 -4.84 3.41
C GLN A 160 -7.69 -5.85 2.53
N PHE A 161 -8.33 -5.39 1.45
CA PHE A 161 -9.03 -6.26 0.51
C PHE A 161 -8.12 -7.35 -0.08
N ILE A 162 -6.89 -7.00 -0.48
CA ILE A 162 -5.91 -7.98 -1.01
C ILE A 162 -5.59 -9.04 0.04
N VAL A 163 -5.35 -8.62 1.28
CA VAL A 163 -5.01 -9.55 2.37
C VAL A 163 -6.22 -10.42 2.73
N ASP A 164 -7.43 -9.87 2.75
CA ASP A 164 -8.66 -10.63 3.04
C ASP A 164 -8.91 -11.72 1.97
N VAL A 165 -8.69 -11.41 0.69
CA VAL A 165 -8.74 -12.40 -0.38
C VAL A 165 -7.67 -13.48 -0.18
N ALA A 166 -6.45 -13.09 0.17
CA ALA A 166 -5.36 -14.03 0.41
C ALA A 166 -5.66 -14.97 1.59
N ILE A 167 -6.24 -14.46 2.68
CA ILE A 167 -6.69 -15.25 3.83
C ILE A 167 -7.80 -16.22 3.41
N PHE A 168 -8.79 -15.73 2.66
CA PHE A 168 -9.94 -16.54 2.25
C PHE A 168 -9.54 -17.78 1.44
N TYR A 169 -8.50 -17.66 0.61
CA TYR A 169 -7.99 -18.76 -0.20
C TYR A 169 -6.79 -19.50 0.44
N ASN A 170 -6.42 -19.20 1.69
CA ASN A 170 -5.24 -19.74 2.35
C ASN A 170 -3.98 -19.62 1.48
N ALA A 171 -3.75 -18.44 0.94
CA ALA A 171 -2.66 -18.18 0.02
C ALA A 171 -1.29 -18.25 0.72
N ASP A 172 -0.30 -18.82 0.00
CA ASP A 172 1.09 -18.88 0.45
C ASP A 172 1.90 -17.67 -0.02
N VAL A 173 1.54 -17.14 -1.18
CA VAL A 173 2.30 -16.09 -1.86
C VAL A 173 1.36 -15.04 -2.46
N ILE A 174 1.68 -13.77 -2.23
CA ILE A 174 1.07 -12.64 -2.97
C ILE A 174 2.11 -12.09 -3.93
N VAL A 175 1.74 -11.98 -5.21
CA VAL A 175 2.62 -11.54 -6.30
C VAL A 175 2.16 -10.16 -6.78
N PHE A 176 3.09 -9.21 -6.84
CA PHE A 176 2.89 -7.89 -7.40
C PHE A 176 3.77 -7.65 -8.62
N GLU A 177 3.36 -6.74 -9.48
CA GLU A 177 4.26 -6.15 -10.44
C GLU A 177 5.26 -5.21 -9.77
N HIS A 178 6.51 -5.25 -10.22
CA HIS A 178 7.52 -4.25 -9.85
C HIS A 178 7.26 -2.96 -10.65
N LEU A 179 6.58 -2.02 -10.01
CA LEU A 179 6.20 -0.75 -10.62
C LEU A 179 7.31 0.28 -10.42
N ASP A 180 8.17 0.45 -11.41
CA ASP A 180 9.18 1.51 -11.40
C ASP A 180 8.55 2.85 -11.85
N LYS A 181 8.55 3.82 -10.93
CA LYS A 181 8.00 5.16 -11.20
C LYS A 181 9.01 6.11 -11.87
N LYS A 182 10.07 5.61 -12.47
CA LYS A 182 11.11 6.39 -13.15
C LYS A 182 10.63 6.88 -14.51
N GLY A 183 9.63 7.71 -14.56
CA GLY A 183 9.16 8.29 -15.82
C GLY A 183 8.50 9.65 -15.62
N LYS A 184 8.59 10.52 -16.63
CA LYS A 184 7.82 11.76 -16.64
C LYS A 184 6.37 11.41 -16.98
N ALA A 185 5.45 11.55 -16.02
CA ALA A 185 4.04 11.45 -16.30
C ALA A 185 3.59 12.62 -17.19
N HIS A 186 2.96 12.31 -18.30
CA HIS A 186 2.46 13.29 -19.29
C HIS A 186 0.93 13.23 -19.40
N GLY A 187 0.33 14.28 -19.99
CA GLY A 187 -1.10 14.33 -20.30
C GLY A 187 -2.03 14.65 -19.12
N SER A 188 -3.34 14.51 -19.36
CA SER A 188 -4.41 14.88 -18.43
C SER A 188 -4.40 14.07 -17.12
N LYS A 189 -3.89 12.85 -17.15
CA LYS A 189 -3.80 11.95 -15.98
C LYS A 189 -2.53 12.15 -15.14
N LYS A 190 -1.63 13.08 -15.53
CA LYS A 190 -0.34 13.32 -14.84
C LYS A 190 -0.47 13.48 -13.33
N GLN A 191 -1.47 14.22 -12.87
CA GLN A 191 -1.65 14.49 -11.45
C GLN A 191 -2.16 13.25 -10.70
N LYS A 192 -3.08 12.48 -11.29
CA LYS A 192 -3.55 11.19 -10.76
C LYS A 192 -2.38 10.20 -10.63
N LEU A 193 -1.56 10.06 -11.65
CA LEU A 193 -0.39 9.17 -11.66
C LEU A 193 0.62 9.56 -10.57
N LYS A 194 0.87 10.87 -10.37
CA LYS A 194 1.77 11.35 -9.31
C LYS A 194 1.24 11.08 -7.90
N LEU A 195 -0.08 11.07 -7.72
CA LEU A 195 -0.72 10.82 -6.45
C LEU A 195 -0.93 9.31 -6.20
N TRP A 196 -0.86 8.49 -7.24
CA TRP A 196 -1.06 7.05 -7.12
C TRP A 196 -0.03 6.39 -6.18
N ARG A 197 -0.54 5.72 -5.16
CA ARG A 197 0.25 5.19 -4.05
C ARG A 197 0.42 3.67 -4.09
N SER A 198 0.69 3.11 -5.29
CA SER A 198 0.91 1.67 -5.44
C SER A 198 1.94 1.10 -4.47
N GLN A 199 3.04 1.82 -4.24
CA GLN A 199 4.08 1.42 -3.29
C GLN A 199 3.58 1.38 -1.85
N GLU A 200 2.69 2.29 -1.46
CA GLU A 200 2.08 2.29 -0.12
C GLU A 200 1.19 1.06 0.07
N VAL A 201 0.38 0.71 -0.94
CA VAL A 201 -0.44 -0.52 -0.94
C VAL A 201 0.46 -1.75 -0.78
N GLN A 202 1.50 -1.87 -1.62
CA GLN A 202 2.44 -3.01 -1.54
C GLN A 202 3.12 -3.11 -0.17
N ASN A 203 3.52 -1.98 0.43
CA ASN A 203 4.17 -1.99 1.75
C ASN A 203 3.20 -2.45 2.85
N ILE A 204 1.96 -1.93 2.86
CA ILE A 204 0.94 -2.33 3.85
C ILE A 204 0.59 -3.82 3.69
N VAL A 205 0.44 -4.31 2.45
CA VAL A 205 0.20 -5.74 2.20
C VAL A 205 1.39 -6.58 2.67
N THR A 206 2.62 -6.14 2.38
CA THR A 206 3.84 -6.86 2.80
C THR A 206 3.88 -7.04 4.31
N ASP A 207 3.64 -5.97 5.07
CA ASP A 207 3.66 -6.02 6.53
C ASP A 207 2.58 -6.95 7.09
N LYS A 208 1.37 -6.91 6.52
CA LYS A 208 0.27 -7.78 6.95
C LYS A 208 0.46 -9.23 6.54
N ALA A 209 0.86 -9.47 5.29
CA ALA A 209 1.08 -10.81 4.74
C ALA A 209 2.18 -11.56 5.49
N HIS A 210 3.32 -10.92 5.76
CA HIS A 210 4.40 -11.54 6.53
C HIS A 210 3.97 -11.97 7.93
N ARG A 211 3.15 -11.17 8.63
CA ARG A 211 2.60 -11.55 9.95
C ARG A 211 1.69 -12.79 9.89
N LEU A 212 1.11 -13.05 8.73
CA LEU A 212 0.26 -14.20 8.47
C LEU A 212 1.01 -15.39 7.84
N GLY A 213 2.33 -15.30 7.74
CA GLY A 213 3.19 -16.32 7.17
C GLY A 213 3.25 -16.33 5.63
N MET A 214 2.53 -15.43 4.96
CA MET A 214 2.53 -15.36 3.49
C MET A 214 3.81 -14.72 2.96
N ARG A 215 4.28 -15.19 1.81
CA ARG A 215 5.42 -14.62 1.09
C ARG A 215 4.97 -13.51 0.15
N ILE A 216 5.83 -12.54 -0.11
CA ILE A 216 5.63 -11.52 -1.15
C ILE A 216 6.65 -11.73 -2.25
N SER A 217 6.16 -11.78 -3.50
CA SER A 217 7.00 -11.82 -4.69
C SER A 217 6.72 -10.59 -5.56
N ARG A 218 7.73 -10.18 -6.34
CA ARG A 218 7.60 -9.10 -7.31
C ARG A 218 8.13 -9.56 -8.65
N ILE A 219 7.31 -9.43 -9.69
CA ILE A 219 7.65 -9.79 -11.06
C ILE A 219 7.95 -8.54 -11.88
N CYS A 220 8.68 -8.71 -12.98
CA CYS A 220 8.91 -7.62 -13.93
C CYS A 220 7.60 -7.27 -14.64
N ALA A 221 7.23 -5.99 -14.63
CA ALA A 221 6.01 -5.49 -15.29
C ALA A 221 6.14 -5.43 -16.82
N TRP A 222 7.31 -5.75 -17.39
CA TRP A 222 7.51 -5.69 -18.83
C TRP A 222 6.74 -6.80 -19.55
N GLY A 223 5.84 -6.40 -20.42
CA GLY A 223 5.07 -7.31 -21.26
C GLY A 223 3.82 -7.90 -20.61
N THR A 224 3.63 -7.84 -19.29
CA THR A 224 2.46 -8.40 -18.61
C THR A 224 1.14 -7.97 -19.23
N SER A 225 0.96 -6.69 -19.50
CA SER A 225 -0.24 -6.16 -20.16
C SER A 225 -0.25 -6.25 -21.70
N LYS A 226 0.79 -6.83 -22.31
CA LYS A 226 0.88 -7.00 -23.77
C LYS A 226 0.75 -8.45 -24.24
N LEU A 227 1.02 -9.38 -23.34
CA LEU A 227 1.01 -10.81 -23.67
C LEU A 227 -0.26 -11.46 -23.11
N ALA A 228 -0.77 -12.43 -23.85
CA ALA A 228 -1.87 -13.26 -23.40
C ALA A 228 -1.38 -14.28 -22.37
N TYR A 229 -2.14 -14.50 -21.30
CA TYR A 229 -1.77 -15.45 -20.25
C TYR A 229 -1.66 -16.91 -20.72
N ASP A 230 -2.34 -17.23 -21.87
CA ASP A 230 -2.33 -18.57 -22.48
C ASP A 230 -1.13 -18.81 -23.42
N GLY A 231 -0.19 -17.88 -23.49
CA GLY A 231 0.99 -17.97 -24.34
C GLY A 231 0.72 -17.74 -25.83
N SER A 232 -0.50 -17.40 -26.24
CA SER A 232 -0.86 -17.18 -27.67
C SER A 232 -0.17 -15.96 -28.30
N GLY A 233 0.54 -15.16 -27.50
CA GLY A 233 1.33 -14.01 -27.96
C GLY A 233 0.74 -12.65 -27.55
N THR A 234 0.97 -11.64 -28.39
CA THR A 234 0.50 -10.27 -28.09
C THR A 234 -1.01 -10.14 -28.23
N VAL A 235 -1.62 -9.40 -27.30
CA VAL A 235 -3.06 -9.11 -27.30
C VAL A 235 -3.36 -7.80 -28.03
N LEU A 236 -4.54 -7.72 -28.67
CA LEU A 236 -5.06 -6.50 -29.27
C LEU A 236 -5.99 -5.81 -28.28
N ARG A 237 -5.77 -4.51 -27.99
CA ARG A 237 -6.52 -3.72 -27.00
C ARG A 237 -7.15 -2.48 -27.62
N GLY A 238 -8.22 -1.97 -26.99
CA GLY A 238 -8.92 -0.78 -27.44
C GLY A 238 -9.32 -0.88 -28.92
N TRP A 239 -9.17 0.17 -29.70
CA TRP A 239 -9.54 0.22 -31.11
C TRP A 239 -8.91 -0.88 -31.96
N HIS A 240 -7.67 -1.26 -31.69
CA HIS A 240 -7.00 -2.36 -32.41
C HIS A 240 -7.62 -3.71 -32.11
N GLY A 241 -8.28 -3.89 -30.98
CA GLY A 241 -9.02 -5.09 -30.62
C GLY A 241 -10.51 -5.04 -30.99
N GLY A 242 -10.99 -3.90 -31.51
CA GLY A 242 -12.41 -3.65 -31.77
C GLY A 242 -13.22 -3.25 -30.56
N PHE A 243 -12.58 -2.64 -29.53
CA PHE A 243 -13.21 -2.23 -28.29
C PHE A 243 -13.17 -0.71 -28.09
N SER A 244 -14.23 -0.14 -27.51
CA SER A 244 -14.28 1.28 -27.12
C SER A 244 -13.44 1.61 -25.89
N THR A 245 -13.08 0.59 -25.08
CA THR A 245 -12.31 0.72 -23.84
C THR A 245 -11.05 -0.14 -23.86
N TYR A 246 -10.10 0.12 -22.95
CA TYR A 246 -8.90 -0.69 -22.78
C TYR A 246 -9.07 -1.82 -21.74
N GLU A 247 -10.28 -2.03 -21.22
CA GLU A 247 -10.57 -3.07 -20.22
C GLU A 247 -10.59 -4.48 -20.83
N LEU A 248 -10.91 -4.55 -22.13
CA LEU A 248 -10.96 -5.82 -22.88
C LEU A 248 -9.81 -5.91 -23.88
N CYS A 249 -9.36 -7.13 -24.07
CA CYS A 249 -8.39 -7.49 -25.10
C CYS A 249 -8.87 -8.70 -25.91
N ARG A 250 -8.35 -8.82 -27.12
CA ARG A 250 -8.54 -9.96 -28.02
C ARG A 250 -7.22 -10.69 -28.19
N PHE A 251 -7.22 -11.99 -27.93
CA PHE A 251 -6.10 -12.87 -28.16
C PHE A 251 -5.99 -13.28 -29.62
N LYS A 252 -4.86 -13.82 -30.05
CA LYS A 252 -4.65 -14.30 -31.43
C LYS A 252 -5.63 -15.39 -31.83
N ASN A 253 -6.08 -16.21 -30.87
CA ASN A 253 -7.10 -17.25 -31.08
C ASN A 253 -8.54 -16.72 -31.14
N GLY A 254 -8.73 -15.39 -31.12
CA GLY A 254 -10.05 -14.74 -31.13
C GLY A 254 -10.72 -14.60 -29.77
N LYS A 255 -10.18 -15.19 -28.73
CA LYS A 255 -10.70 -15.09 -27.35
C LYS A 255 -10.72 -13.65 -26.87
N ILE A 256 -11.84 -13.22 -26.30
CA ILE A 256 -11.98 -11.92 -25.65
C ILE A 256 -11.83 -12.12 -24.14
N TYR A 257 -10.99 -11.32 -23.52
CA TYR A 257 -10.70 -11.42 -22.10
C TYR A 257 -10.49 -10.05 -21.45
N ASN A 258 -10.55 -9.99 -20.11
CA ASN A 258 -10.22 -8.77 -19.39
C ASN A 258 -8.70 -8.59 -19.37
N CYS A 259 -8.23 -7.37 -19.68
CA CYS A 259 -6.80 -7.06 -19.80
C CYS A 259 -6.05 -7.21 -18.47
N ASP A 260 -6.65 -6.68 -17.39
CA ASP A 260 -6.01 -6.65 -16.08
C ASP A 260 -5.98 -8.04 -15.43
N LEU A 261 -6.90 -8.95 -15.84
CA LEU A 261 -6.86 -10.37 -15.43
C LEU A 261 -5.89 -11.20 -16.28
N SER A 262 -5.53 -10.71 -17.48
CA SER A 262 -4.55 -11.38 -18.33
C SER A 262 -3.12 -10.99 -17.97
N ALA A 263 -2.93 -9.83 -17.36
CA ALA A 263 -1.64 -9.34 -16.90
C ALA A 263 -1.23 -10.05 -15.60
#